data_37d8052fa1fe433854ada1824b590f64
#
_entry.id   37d8052fa1fe433854ada1824b590f64
#
_cell.length_a   1.000
_cell.length_b   1.000
_cell.length_c   1.000
_cell.angle_alpha   90.00
_cell.angle_beta   90.00
_cell.angle_gamma   90.00
#
_symmetry.space_group_name_H-M   'P 1'
#
loop_
_entity.id
_entity.type
_entity.pdbx_description
1 polymer ?
#
loop_
_entity_poly.entity_id
_entity_poly.type
_entity_poly.pdbx_seq_one_letter_code
_entity_poly.pdbx_strand_id
1 'polypeptide(L)'
;MRTAQPRENDADIDRGPGKRAACDREPHHEAAGAGNGANPPRLGLNHDSPIPLHFQLKEALIARIIRSGMKPGDRFWTEKELCNEYKVSRTTVRQALDAMVDMGIIKRRRGLGTVLVRPPIPEHLPRLVGLTEEMRAQGRTVQTQVLEASWVEPPPAVRSALAWPRSADRVLLLVRVRAIDGEPVFYVKEYLPEWLGLTPEDDFTGSLFALMKERAGVVISRAEMTISAVTADERIAQLLQVPPGFPLLKNLRVFYRADNTPVGYLEELCRSDRYVYSVTLRAE
;
A
#
# COMPACT_ATOMS: atom_id res chain seq x y z
N MET A 1 -37.73 74.07 8.21
CA MET A 1 -38.97 74.10 8.91
C MET A 1 -39.06 72.90 9.82
N ARG A 2 -39.02 73.19 11.12
CA ARG A 2 -39.59 72.50 12.26
C ARG A 2 -39.27 71.02 12.42
N THR A 3 -38.39 70.69 13.38
CA THR A 3 -38.60 70.53 14.85
C THR A 3 -39.38 69.20 15.09
N ALA A 4 -39.04 68.31 15.95
CA ALA A 4 -38.50 68.37 17.29
C ALA A 4 -38.06 66.93 17.74
N GLN A 5 -37.02 66.89 18.54
CA GLN A 5 -36.79 65.93 19.62
C GLN A 5 -37.74 66.23 20.81
N PRO A 6 -37.67 65.56 21.98
CA PRO A 6 -37.08 64.27 22.42
C PRO A 6 -38.02 63.51 23.41
N ARG A 7 -37.56 62.42 24.05
CA ARG A 7 -37.52 62.12 25.49
C ARG A 7 -37.12 60.71 25.79
N GLU A 8 -35.99 60.62 26.41
CA GLU A 8 -35.58 59.88 27.59
C GLU A 8 -36.70 59.22 28.41
N ASN A 9 -36.42 57.93 28.82
CA ASN A 9 -36.33 57.65 30.26
C ASN A 9 -35.67 56.34 30.56
N ASP A 10 -34.77 56.40 31.47
CA ASP A 10 -34.08 55.41 32.29
C ASP A 10 -35.00 54.33 32.88
N ALA A 11 -34.43 53.17 33.09
CA ALA A 11 -34.42 52.46 34.36
C ALA A 11 -33.52 51.19 34.25
N ASP A 12 -32.45 51.31 34.90
CA ASP A 12 -31.56 50.39 35.63
C ASP A 12 -32.31 49.24 36.34
N ILE A 13 -31.55 48.19 36.60
CA ILE A 13 -31.57 47.15 37.65
C ILE A 13 -31.45 45.72 37.03
N ASP A 14 -30.46 45.06 37.26
CA ASP A 14 -29.86 44.29 38.32
C ASP A 14 -29.26 42.94 37.82
N ARG A 15 -28.25 42.55 38.49
CA ARG A 15 -27.36 41.42 38.33
C ARG A 15 -28.01 40.07 38.68
N GLY A 16 -27.55 39.03 38.04
CA GLY A 16 -27.62 37.68 38.60
C GLY A 16 -27.01 36.61 37.70
N PRO A 17 -26.11 35.79 38.24
CA PRO A 17 -25.35 34.81 37.44
C PRO A 17 -26.05 33.45 37.39
N GLY A 18 -25.79 32.75 36.29
CA GLY A 18 -25.89 31.30 36.32
C GLY A 18 -27.07 30.69 35.61
N LYS A 19 -26.74 29.95 34.59
CA LYS A 19 -27.13 28.55 34.51
C LYS A 19 -26.54 27.96 33.20
N ARG A 20 -25.61 27.07 33.40
CA ARG A 20 -25.20 26.10 32.37
C ARG A 20 -26.42 25.26 32.04
N ALA A 21 -26.82 25.24 30.79
CA ALA A 21 -27.77 24.26 30.28
C ALA A 21 -26.98 23.19 29.59
N ALA A 22 -26.90 22.05 30.25
CA ALA A 22 -26.60 20.75 29.65
C ALA A 22 -27.67 20.47 28.61
N CYS A 23 -27.26 20.05 27.43
CA CYS A 23 -28.13 19.45 26.43
C CYS A 23 -27.73 18.01 26.25
N ASP A 24 -28.21 17.20 27.19
CA ASP A 24 -28.37 15.74 26.99
C ASP A 24 -29.53 15.54 26.02
N ARG A 25 -29.25 14.86 24.93
CA ARG A 25 -30.15 13.92 24.25
C ARG A 25 -29.35 13.11 23.26
N GLU A 26 -29.00 11.91 23.68
CA GLU A 26 -28.70 10.81 22.77
C GLU A 26 -29.95 10.38 21.99
N PRO A 27 -29.80 9.82 20.80
CA PRO A 27 -30.61 8.67 20.44
C PRO A 27 -29.73 7.44 20.26
N HIS A 28 -30.06 6.44 21.05
CA HIS A 28 -29.67 5.06 20.87
C HIS A 28 -29.97 4.57 19.46
N HIS A 29 -28.98 3.99 18.81
CA HIS A 29 -29.16 2.92 17.84
C HIS A 29 -28.19 1.79 18.18
N GLU A 30 -28.77 0.81 18.88
CA GLU A 30 -28.20 -0.51 19.00
C GLU A 30 -28.14 -1.15 17.62
N ALA A 31 -26.98 -1.61 17.22
CA ALA A 31 -26.80 -2.68 16.28
C ALA A 31 -25.78 -3.66 16.87
N ALA A 32 -26.29 -4.77 17.32
CA ALA A 32 -25.55 -5.91 17.84
C ALA A 32 -24.63 -6.50 16.78
N GLY A 33 -23.41 -6.84 17.17
CA GLY A 33 -22.46 -7.58 16.36
C GLY A 33 -21.21 -7.86 17.17
N ALA A 34 -21.23 -8.90 18.00
CA ALA A 34 -20.11 -9.35 18.79
C ALA A 34 -18.93 -9.79 17.91
N GLY A 35 -17.79 -9.18 18.09
CA GLY A 35 -16.49 -9.60 17.61
C GLY A 35 -15.43 -9.11 18.58
N ASN A 36 -15.03 -9.99 19.48
CA ASN A 36 -13.97 -9.77 20.46
C ASN A 36 -12.62 -9.66 19.70
N GLY A 37 -12.27 -8.47 19.23
CA GLY A 37 -10.99 -8.14 18.60
C GLY A 37 -10.29 -7.09 19.44
N ALA A 38 -9.21 -7.46 20.09
CA ALA A 38 -8.31 -6.53 20.75
C ALA A 38 -8.01 -5.36 19.81
N ASN A 39 -8.35 -4.16 20.23
CA ASN A 39 -8.10 -2.92 19.48
C ASN A 39 -6.56 -2.79 19.33
N PRO A 40 -5.99 -2.94 18.10
CA PRO A 40 -4.55 -2.88 17.94
C PRO A 40 -4.06 -1.49 18.33
N PRO A 41 -2.79 -1.35 18.75
CA PRO A 41 -2.25 -0.10 19.23
C PRO A 41 -2.51 1.00 18.22
N ARG A 42 -3.14 2.09 18.67
CA ARG A 42 -3.32 3.29 17.88
C ARG A 42 -1.93 3.78 17.50
N LEU A 43 -1.62 3.82 16.23
CA LEU A 43 -0.41 4.48 15.74
C LEU A 43 -0.57 5.97 16.07
N GLY A 44 -0.12 6.35 17.26
CA GLY A 44 -0.03 7.75 17.66
C GLY A 44 0.95 8.47 16.76
N LEU A 45 0.63 9.71 16.37
CA LEU A 45 1.58 10.55 15.65
C LEU A 45 2.66 11.02 16.63
N ASN A 46 3.91 10.99 16.21
CA ASN A 46 5.04 11.49 17.00
C ASN A 46 5.32 12.95 16.63
N HIS A 47 4.98 13.88 17.52
CA HIS A 47 5.19 15.31 17.32
C HIS A 47 6.67 15.73 17.39
N ASP A 48 7.52 14.92 18.01
CA ASP A 48 8.96 15.16 18.15
C ASP A 48 9.77 14.57 17.00
N SER A 49 9.11 13.86 16.08
CA SER A 49 9.75 13.28 14.90
C SER A 49 10.11 14.37 13.87
N PRO A 50 11.26 14.28 13.17
CA PRO A 50 11.59 15.15 12.04
C PRO A 50 10.64 14.94 10.84
N ILE A 51 9.83 13.87 10.84
CA ILE A 51 8.87 13.58 9.78
C ILE A 51 7.63 14.47 9.97
N PRO A 52 7.22 15.26 8.96
CA PRO A 52 6.06 16.13 9.05
C PRO A 52 4.78 15.37 9.46
N LEU A 53 3.96 15.96 10.34
CA LEU A 53 2.76 15.31 10.88
C LEU A 53 1.74 14.91 9.80
N HIS A 54 1.62 15.66 8.72
CA HIS A 54 0.72 15.30 7.62
C HIS A 54 1.19 14.03 6.89
N PHE A 55 2.50 13.82 6.80
CA PHE A 55 3.05 12.60 6.22
C PHE A 55 2.79 11.41 7.14
N GLN A 56 3.07 11.54 8.45
CA GLN A 56 2.78 10.50 9.43
C GLN A 56 1.28 10.13 9.45
N LEU A 57 0.40 11.14 9.37
CA LEU A 57 -1.04 10.94 9.33
C LEU A 57 -1.46 10.17 8.06
N LYS A 58 -0.93 10.54 6.91
CA LYS A 58 -1.18 9.83 5.64
C LYS A 58 -0.82 8.34 5.79
N GLU A 59 0.36 8.02 6.30
CA GLU A 59 0.79 6.63 6.50
C GLU A 59 -0.11 5.89 7.50
N ALA A 60 -0.49 6.54 8.60
CA ALA A 60 -1.42 5.97 9.59
C ALA A 60 -2.81 5.67 8.99
N LEU A 61 -3.31 6.55 8.10
CA LEU A 61 -4.58 6.35 7.40
C LEU A 61 -4.50 5.22 6.37
N ILE A 62 -3.40 5.11 5.61
CA ILE A 62 -3.15 3.99 4.69
C ILE A 62 -3.16 2.67 5.46
N ALA A 63 -2.40 2.58 6.56
CA ALA A 63 -2.37 1.40 7.40
C ALA A 63 -3.75 1.07 8.00
N ARG A 64 -4.56 2.09 8.32
CA ARG A 64 -5.93 1.92 8.82
C ARG A 64 -6.87 1.38 7.74
N ILE A 65 -6.81 1.89 6.51
CA ILE A 65 -7.58 1.37 5.38
C ILE A 65 -7.33 -0.13 5.20
N ILE A 66 -6.04 -0.53 5.18
CA ILE A 66 -5.64 -1.92 5.02
C ILE A 66 -6.20 -2.80 6.14
N ARG A 67 -6.06 -2.35 7.40
CA ARG A 67 -6.55 -3.12 8.57
C ARG A 67 -8.06 -3.22 8.66
N SER A 68 -8.78 -2.17 8.27
CA SER A 68 -10.25 -2.14 8.36
C SER A 68 -10.95 -2.88 7.23
N GLY A 69 -10.20 -3.33 6.20
CA GLY A 69 -10.78 -4.01 5.04
C GLY A 69 -11.73 -3.15 4.23
N MET A 70 -11.57 -1.83 4.26
CA MET A 70 -12.40 -0.90 3.49
C MET A 70 -12.35 -1.22 1.99
N LYS A 71 -13.48 -1.06 1.33
CA LYS A 71 -13.65 -1.35 -0.10
C LYS A 71 -13.80 -0.07 -0.92
N PRO A 72 -13.52 -0.10 -2.22
CA PRO A 72 -13.84 0.99 -3.11
C PRO A 72 -15.31 1.40 -2.99
N GLY A 73 -15.57 2.71 -2.83
CA GLY A 73 -16.91 3.27 -2.60
C GLY A 73 -17.25 3.53 -1.13
N ASP A 74 -16.55 2.93 -0.19
CA ASP A 74 -16.79 3.17 1.23
C ASP A 74 -16.54 4.63 1.60
N ARG A 75 -17.35 5.15 2.50
CA ARG A 75 -17.21 6.51 3.03
C ARG A 75 -15.96 6.61 3.88
N PHE A 76 -15.14 7.60 3.54
CA PHE A 76 -13.93 7.92 4.29
C PHE A 76 -14.23 8.80 5.50
N TRP A 77 -13.35 8.80 6.49
CA TRP A 77 -13.48 9.63 7.69
C TRP A 77 -13.46 11.12 7.34
N THR A 78 -14.24 11.89 8.07
CA THR A 78 -14.33 13.34 7.89
C THR A 78 -13.10 14.03 8.49
N GLU A 79 -12.78 15.25 8.00
CA GLU A 79 -11.71 16.08 8.58
C GLU A 79 -11.90 16.27 10.09
N LYS A 80 -13.15 16.47 10.56
CA LYS A 80 -13.47 16.67 11.97
C LYS A 80 -13.16 15.43 12.82
N GLU A 81 -13.54 14.25 12.34
CA GLU A 81 -13.25 12.98 13.00
C GLU A 81 -11.74 12.76 13.11
N LEU A 82 -11.00 12.98 12.01
CA LEU A 82 -9.55 12.82 11.98
C LEU A 82 -8.83 13.83 12.89
N CYS A 83 -9.25 15.10 12.91
CA CYS A 83 -8.68 16.09 13.83
C CYS A 83 -8.89 15.67 15.30
N ASN A 84 -10.08 15.18 15.63
CA ASN A 84 -10.41 14.77 17.00
C ASN A 84 -9.66 13.52 17.42
N GLU A 85 -9.51 12.56 16.50
CA GLU A 85 -8.87 11.27 16.79
C GLU A 85 -7.36 11.38 16.91
N TYR A 86 -6.71 12.06 15.94
CA TYR A 86 -5.25 12.16 15.88
C TYR A 86 -4.69 13.41 16.59
N LYS A 87 -5.56 14.28 17.12
CA LYS A 87 -5.18 15.52 17.84
C LYS A 87 -4.28 16.45 17.02
N VAL A 88 -4.56 16.58 15.74
CA VAL A 88 -3.83 17.43 14.79
C VAL A 88 -4.70 18.55 14.24
N SER A 89 -4.06 19.58 13.67
CA SER A 89 -4.74 20.70 13.04
C SER A 89 -5.51 20.29 11.78
N ARG A 90 -6.54 21.07 11.42
CA ARG A 90 -7.26 20.89 10.15
C ARG A 90 -6.34 21.00 8.93
N THR A 91 -5.34 21.87 8.99
CA THR A 91 -4.35 22.02 7.92
C THR A 91 -3.57 20.73 7.72
N THR A 92 -3.09 20.11 8.81
CA THR A 92 -2.38 18.83 8.78
C THR A 92 -3.26 17.73 8.17
N VAL A 93 -4.53 17.65 8.58
CA VAL A 93 -5.48 16.67 8.02
C VAL A 93 -5.69 16.91 6.53
N ARG A 94 -5.91 18.16 6.11
CA ARG A 94 -6.11 18.49 4.69
C ARG A 94 -4.91 18.11 3.84
N GLN A 95 -3.70 18.46 4.27
CA GLN A 95 -2.47 18.09 3.56
C GLN A 95 -2.34 16.57 3.41
N ALA A 96 -2.64 15.80 4.47
CA ALA A 96 -2.63 14.34 4.39
C ALA A 96 -3.68 13.80 3.40
N LEU A 97 -4.90 14.33 3.45
CA LEU A 97 -5.98 13.92 2.54
C LEU A 97 -5.73 14.36 1.10
N ASP A 98 -5.16 15.54 0.86
CA ASP A 98 -4.79 16.01 -0.47
C ASP A 98 -3.75 15.08 -1.10
N ALA A 99 -2.71 14.72 -0.36
CA ALA A 99 -1.74 13.73 -0.82
C ALA A 99 -2.38 12.36 -1.15
N MET A 100 -3.37 11.92 -0.37
CA MET A 100 -4.09 10.68 -0.68
C MET A 100 -5.03 10.81 -1.89
N VAL A 101 -5.55 12.00 -2.17
CA VAL A 101 -6.30 12.30 -3.41
C VAL A 101 -5.36 12.27 -4.61
N ASP A 102 -4.17 12.88 -4.51
CA ASP A 102 -3.16 12.89 -5.56
C ASP A 102 -2.66 11.47 -5.88
N MET A 103 -2.56 10.61 -4.87
CA MET A 103 -2.27 9.18 -5.03
C MET A 103 -3.47 8.38 -5.58
N GLY A 104 -4.64 8.99 -5.74
CA GLY A 104 -5.86 8.31 -6.21
C GLY A 104 -6.44 7.29 -5.24
N ILE A 105 -6.02 7.31 -3.97
CA ILE A 105 -6.54 6.40 -2.93
C ILE A 105 -7.96 6.80 -2.53
N ILE A 106 -8.21 8.10 -2.38
CA ILE A 106 -9.51 8.67 -2.02
C ILE A 106 -9.95 9.73 -3.04
N LYS A 107 -11.25 10.03 -3.09
CA LYS A 107 -11.81 11.10 -3.93
C LYS A 107 -12.88 11.87 -3.17
N ARG A 108 -12.85 13.21 -3.29
CA ARG A 108 -13.94 14.07 -2.77
C ARG A 108 -15.12 14.04 -3.74
N ARG A 109 -16.31 13.74 -3.21
CA ARG A 109 -17.57 13.78 -3.97
C ARG A 109 -18.53 14.78 -3.34
N ARG A 110 -19.05 15.71 -4.15
CA ARG A 110 -20.03 16.70 -3.69
C ARG A 110 -21.27 15.99 -3.12
N GLY A 111 -21.68 16.35 -1.90
CA GLY A 111 -22.83 15.76 -1.20
C GLY A 111 -22.55 14.43 -0.49
N LEU A 112 -21.57 13.64 -0.92
CA LEU A 112 -21.23 12.35 -0.33
C LEU A 112 -20.00 12.40 0.58
N GLY A 113 -19.23 13.50 0.53
CA GLY A 113 -17.97 13.63 1.28
C GLY A 113 -16.79 12.97 0.55
N THR A 114 -15.85 12.47 1.32
CA THR A 114 -14.69 11.73 0.81
C THR A 114 -15.03 10.23 0.76
N VAL A 115 -14.65 9.56 -0.31
CA VAL A 115 -14.84 8.11 -0.50
C VAL A 115 -13.53 7.44 -0.87
N LEU A 116 -13.35 6.20 -0.45
CA LEU A 116 -12.25 5.36 -0.87
C LEU A 116 -12.44 4.98 -2.34
N VAL A 117 -11.40 5.14 -3.16
CA VAL A 117 -11.42 4.77 -4.59
C VAL A 117 -10.61 3.51 -4.81
N ARG A 118 -9.39 3.49 -4.28
CA ARG A 118 -8.43 2.42 -4.53
C ARG A 118 -7.60 2.18 -3.27
N PRO A 119 -7.95 1.17 -2.45
CA PRO A 119 -7.11 0.82 -1.31
C PRO A 119 -5.75 0.32 -1.80
N PRO A 120 -4.64 0.68 -1.13
CA PRO A 120 -3.34 0.08 -1.37
C PRO A 120 -3.41 -1.44 -1.18
N ILE A 121 -2.57 -2.16 -1.90
CA ILE A 121 -2.48 -3.62 -1.84
C ILE A 121 -1.45 -3.97 -0.76
N PRO A 122 -1.84 -4.63 0.36
CA PRO A 122 -0.89 -5.03 1.37
C PRO A 122 -0.17 -6.33 0.97
N GLU A 123 1.15 -6.37 1.10
CA GLU A 123 1.91 -7.61 1.18
C GLU A 123 2.30 -7.88 2.64
N HIS A 124 1.94 -9.04 3.15
CA HIS A 124 2.37 -9.47 4.48
C HIS A 124 3.69 -10.22 4.38
N LEU A 125 4.80 -9.51 4.60
CA LEU A 125 6.17 -10.03 4.46
C LEU A 125 6.47 -11.39 5.14
N PRO A 126 5.85 -11.78 6.26
CA PRO A 126 6.10 -13.09 6.84
C PRO A 126 5.55 -14.27 6.02
N ARG A 127 4.76 -14.02 4.96
CA ARG A 127 4.16 -15.08 4.14
C ARG A 127 4.86 -15.15 2.79
N LEU A 128 5.45 -16.30 2.51
CA LEU A 128 6.05 -16.59 1.21
C LEU A 128 5.00 -17.25 0.31
N VAL A 129 4.28 -16.42 -0.44
CA VAL A 129 3.24 -16.83 -1.38
C VAL A 129 3.53 -16.17 -2.73
N GLY A 130 3.21 -16.83 -3.83
CA GLY A 130 3.32 -16.21 -5.16
C GLY A 130 2.31 -15.05 -5.32
N LEU A 131 2.69 -14.00 -6.04
CA LEU A 131 1.82 -12.83 -6.26
C LEU A 131 0.42 -13.22 -6.80
N THR A 132 0.37 -14.17 -7.71
CA THR A 132 -0.91 -14.63 -8.30
C THR A 132 -1.83 -15.25 -7.25
N GLU A 133 -1.28 -16.10 -6.39
CA GLU A 133 -2.00 -16.77 -5.31
C GLU A 133 -2.44 -15.77 -4.24
N GLU A 134 -1.55 -14.84 -3.89
CA GLU A 134 -1.84 -13.80 -2.91
C GLU A 134 -2.97 -12.88 -3.38
N MET A 135 -2.91 -12.41 -4.62
CA MET A 135 -3.95 -11.56 -5.19
C MET A 135 -5.28 -12.29 -5.34
N ARG A 136 -5.25 -13.56 -5.74
CA ARG A 136 -6.47 -14.40 -5.80
C ARG A 136 -7.11 -14.55 -4.42
N ALA A 137 -6.32 -14.76 -3.37
CA ALA A 137 -6.82 -14.83 -2.00
C ALA A 137 -7.47 -13.52 -1.52
N GLN A 138 -7.08 -12.39 -2.11
CA GLN A 138 -7.68 -11.07 -1.87
C GLN A 138 -8.85 -10.75 -2.82
N GLY A 139 -9.27 -11.70 -3.68
CA GLY A 139 -10.32 -11.50 -4.68
C GLY A 139 -9.93 -10.58 -5.83
N ARG A 140 -8.64 -10.42 -6.10
CA ARG A 140 -8.09 -9.56 -7.16
C ARG A 140 -7.63 -10.39 -8.35
N THR A 141 -7.61 -9.76 -9.51
CA THR A 141 -7.11 -10.37 -10.75
C THR A 141 -5.68 -9.93 -11.03
N VAL A 142 -4.85 -10.85 -11.51
CA VAL A 142 -3.50 -10.56 -12.01
C VAL A 142 -3.45 -10.84 -13.49
N GLN A 143 -3.00 -9.85 -14.25
CA GLN A 143 -2.71 -9.96 -15.67
C GLN A 143 -1.19 -9.81 -15.84
N THR A 144 -0.62 -10.63 -16.71
CA THR A 144 0.82 -10.63 -16.95
C THR A 144 1.10 -10.43 -18.42
N GLN A 145 1.92 -9.45 -18.75
CA GLN A 145 2.52 -9.28 -20.05
C GLN A 145 3.97 -9.73 -19.98
N VAL A 146 4.31 -10.75 -20.75
CA VAL A 146 5.70 -11.20 -20.94
C VAL A 146 6.35 -10.26 -21.95
N LEU A 147 7.41 -9.58 -21.52
CA LEU A 147 8.19 -8.68 -22.39
C LEU A 147 9.37 -9.40 -23.03
N GLU A 148 9.96 -10.35 -22.28
CA GLU A 148 11.12 -11.13 -22.72
C GLU A 148 11.15 -12.46 -21.98
N ALA A 149 11.49 -13.53 -22.70
CA ALA A 149 11.91 -14.80 -22.16
C ALA A 149 13.07 -15.29 -23.02
N SER A 150 14.29 -15.31 -22.47
CA SER A 150 15.49 -15.61 -23.26
C SER A 150 16.60 -16.22 -22.40
N TRP A 151 17.47 -17.00 -23.03
CA TRP A 151 18.69 -17.48 -22.40
C TRP A 151 19.75 -16.37 -22.45
N VAL A 152 20.27 -15.99 -21.30
CA VAL A 152 21.30 -14.95 -21.18
C VAL A 152 22.48 -15.43 -20.32
N GLU A 153 23.64 -14.81 -20.47
CA GLU A 153 24.74 -14.97 -19.52
C GLU A 153 24.31 -14.36 -18.17
N PRO A 154 24.47 -15.09 -17.04
CA PRO A 154 24.06 -14.57 -15.74
C PRO A 154 24.90 -13.35 -15.34
N PRO A 155 24.28 -12.20 -15.04
CA PRO A 155 24.96 -11.04 -14.51
C PRO A 155 25.76 -11.39 -13.22
N PRO A 156 26.84 -10.69 -12.91
CA PRO A 156 27.68 -10.98 -11.74
C PRO A 156 26.91 -11.09 -10.42
N ALA A 157 25.93 -10.21 -10.21
CA ALA A 157 25.07 -10.22 -9.01
C ALA A 157 24.20 -11.49 -8.94
N VAL A 158 23.62 -11.91 -10.07
CA VAL A 158 22.81 -13.13 -10.20
C VAL A 158 23.69 -14.37 -9.98
N ARG A 159 24.86 -14.39 -10.60
CA ARG A 159 25.83 -15.46 -10.44
C ARG A 159 26.24 -15.64 -8.97
N SER A 160 26.50 -14.56 -8.28
CA SER A 160 26.81 -14.57 -6.84
C SER A 160 25.64 -15.04 -6.00
N ALA A 161 24.45 -14.48 -6.21
CA ALA A 161 23.25 -14.75 -5.41
C ALA A 161 22.76 -16.20 -5.54
N LEU A 162 22.89 -16.78 -6.75
CA LEU A 162 22.46 -18.15 -7.03
C LEU A 162 23.57 -19.18 -6.78
N ALA A 163 24.73 -18.75 -6.23
CA ALA A 163 25.91 -19.60 -6.08
C ALA A 163 26.23 -20.38 -7.39
N TRP A 164 26.15 -19.66 -8.53
CA TRP A 164 26.12 -20.24 -9.87
C TRP A 164 27.43 -20.96 -10.20
N PRO A 165 27.38 -22.22 -10.66
CA PRO A 165 28.59 -22.92 -11.08
C PRO A 165 29.30 -22.15 -12.20
N ARG A 166 30.64 -22.07 -12.14
CA ARG A 166 31.43 -21.42 -13.21
C ARG A 166 31.25 -22.05 -14.58
N SER A 167 30.85 -23.34 -14.62
CA SER A 167 30.58 -24.11 -15.83
C SER A 167 29.18 -23.90 -16.42
N ALA A 168 28.29 -23.20 -15.73
CA ALA A 168 26.95 -22.94 -16.26
C ALA A 168 26.95 -21.56 -16.94
N ASP A 169 26.78 -21.59 -18.28
CA ASP A 169 26.99 -20.42 -19.12
C ASP A 169 25.74 -19.56 -19.32
N ARG A 170 24.56 -20.06 -18.97
CA ARG A 170 23.30 -19.38 -19.23
C ARG A 170 22.27 -19.51 -18.09
N VAL A 171 21.42 -18.52 -17.98
CA VAL A 171 20.26 -18.47 -17.09
C VAL A 171 19.05 -18.01 -17.89
N LEU A 172 17.87 -18.51 -17.60
CA LEU A 172 16.65 -18.00 -18.21
C LEU A 172 16.32 -16.64 -17.60
N LEU A 173 16.38 -15.60 -18.42
CA LEU A 173 15.87 -14.28 -18.09
C LEU A 173 14.39 -14.22 -18.48
N LEU A 174 13.54 -13.88 -17.52
CA LEU A 174 12.13 -13.62 -17.72
C LEU A 174 11.81 -12.19 -17.30
N VAL A 175 11.34 -11.36 -18.24
CA VAL A 175 10.95 -9.98 -17.98
C VAL A 175 9.45 -9.85 -18.17
N ARG A 176 8.76 -9.35 -17.12
CA ARG A 176 7.30 -9.24 -17.12
C ARG A 176 6.83 -7.90 -16.59
N VAL A 177 5.69 -7.42 -17.10
CA VAL A 177 4.86 -6.42 -16.43
C VAL A 177 3.64 -7.12 -15.86
N ARG A 178 3.37 -6.89 -14.59
CA ARG A 178 2.22 -7.49 -13.92
C ARG A 178 1.23 -6.40 -13.49
N ALA A 179 0.01 -6.53 -13.97
CA ALA A 179 -1.09 -5.64 -13.64
C ALA A 179 -2.00 -6.30 -12.60
N ILE A 180 -2.50 -5.50 -11.67
CA ILE A 180 -3.52 -5.92 -10.71
C ILE A 180 -4.78 -5.13 -11.00
N ASP A 181 -5.89 -5.86 -11.22
CA ASP A 181 -7.19 -5.28 -11.59
C ASP A 181 -7.10 -4.34 -12.81
N GLY A 182 -6.25 -4.70 -13.79
CA GLY A 182 -6.03 -3.96 -15.03
C GLY A 182 -5.01 -2.82 -14.95
N GLU A 183 -4.43 -2.52 -13.77
CA GLU A 183 -3.40 -1.49 -13.63
C GLU A 183 -1.99 -2.10 -13.53
N PRO A 184 -1.00 -1.65 -14.31
CA PRO A 184 0.38 -2.06 -14.15
C PRO A 184 0.92 -1.64 -12.79
N VAL A 185 1.39 -2.61 -12.00
CA VAL A 185 1.93 -2.38 -10.66
C VAL A 185 3.38 -2.78 -10.55
N PHE A 186 3.78 -3.86 -11.23
CA PHE A 186 5.11 -4.41 -11.13
C PHE A 186 5.79 -4.52 -12.49
N TYR A 187 7.06 -4.16 -12.54
CA TYR A 187 8.02 -4.57 -13.55
C TYR A 187 9.00 -5.55 -12.91
N VAL A 188 9.10 -6.74 -13.46
CA VAL A 188 9.81 -7.86 -12.82
C VAL A 188 10.83 -8.45 -13.80
N LYS A 189 12.06 -8.67 -13.32
CA LYS A 189 13.07 -9.49 -13.95
C LYS A 189 13.34 -10.69 -13.06
N GLU A 190 13.22 -11.87 -13.62
CA GLU A 190 13.51 -13.11 -12.93
C GLU A 190 14.61 -13.86 -13.66
N TYR A 191 15.57 -14.38 -12.91
CA TYR A 191 16.68 -15.16 -13.42
C TYR A 191 16.54 -16.57 -12.85
N LEU A 192 16.30 -17.53 -13.73
CA LEU A 192 15.90 -18.89 -13.38
C LEU A 192 16.94 -19.89 -13.87
N PRO A 193 17.45 -20.75 -12.96
CA PRO A 193 18.40 -21.80 -13.32
C PRO A 193 17.87 -22.75 -14.41
N GLU A 194 18.74 -23.15 -15.35
CA GLU A 194 18.41 -24.08 -16.42
C GLU A 194 17.90 -25.45 -15.90
N TRP A 195 18.42 -25.91 -14.76
CA TRP A 195 17.99 -27.16 -14.14
C TRP A 195 16.52 -27.22 -13.72
N LEU A 196 15.82 -26.07 -13.68
CA LEU A 196 14.38 -26.06 -13.50
C LEU A 196 13.59 -26.64 -14.69
N GLY A 197 14.24 -26.88 -15.81
CA GLY A 197 13.59 -27.40 -17.00
C GLY A 197 12.60 -26.42 -17.64
N LEU A 198 12.67 -25.13 -17.27
CA LEU A 198 11.91 -24.06 -17.91
C LEU A 198 12.65 -23.53 -19.11
N THR A 199 11.92 -23.21 -20.18
CA THR A 199 12.47 -22.70 -21.43
C THR A 199 11.76 -21.40 -21.86
N PRO A 200 12.35 -20.61 -22.77
CA PRO A 200 11.71 -19.41 -23.29
C PRO A 200 10.32 -19.63 -23.91
N GLU A 201 10.00 -20.83 -24.33
CA GLU A 201 8.75 -21.23 -24.99
C GLU A 201 7.61 -21.54 -23.98
N ASP A 202 7.91 -21.65 -22.70
CA ASP A 202 6.89 -21.89 -21.67
C ASP A 202 5.94 -20.70 -21.50
N ASP A 203 4.71 -20.97 -21.05
CA ASP A 203 3.74 -19.93 -20.73
C ASP A 203 4.02 -19.29 -19.35
N PHE A 204 4.54 -18.09 -19.37
CA PHE A 204 4.83 -17.29 -18.18
C PHE A 204 3.75 -16.26 -17.83
N THR A 205 2.55 -16.36 -18.40
CA THR A 205 1.44 -15.45 -18.09
C THR A 205 0.80 -15.77 -16.73
N GLY A 206 0.96 -16.98 -16.25
CA GLY A 206 0.42 -17.48 -14.99
C GLY A 206 1.34 -17.31 -13.79
N SER A 207 1.14 -18.17 -12.79
CA SER A 207 1.97 -18.26 -11.59
C SER A 207 3.29 -18.97 -11.88
N LEU A 208 4.40 -18.27 -11.69
CA LEU A 208 5.72 -18.87 -11.82
C LEU A 208 5.97 -19.95 -10.76
N PHE A 209 5.48 -19.76 -9.54
CA PHE A 209 5.64 -20.75 -8.46
C PHE A 209 4.89 -22.06 -8.79
N ALA A 210 3.69 -21.94 -9.37
CA ALA A 210 2.94 -23.10 -9.82
C ALA A 210 3.67 -23.83 -10.95
N LEU A 211 4.20 -23.08 -11.92
CA LEU A 211 4.96 -23.63 -13.05
C LEU A 211 6.25 -24.35 -12.60
N MET A 212 7.01 -23.75 -11.67
CA MET A 212 8.20 -24.38 -11.09
C MET A 212 7.86 -25.68 -10.35
N LYS A 213 6.73 -25.69 -9.62
CA LYS A 213 6.25 -26.89 -8.93
C LYS A 213 5.84 -27.99 -9.93
N GLU A 214 5.14 -27.61 -10.98
CA GLU A 214 4.68 -28.55 -12.02
C GLU A 214 5.84 -29.14 -12.83
N ARG A 215 6.77 -28.30 -13.29
CA ARG A 215 7.85 -28.70 -14.21
C ARG A 215 9.04 -29.33 -13.48
N ALA A 216 9.43 -28.80 -12.36
CA ALA A 216 10.65 -29.23 -11.65
C ALA A 216 10.36 -29.86 -10.27
N GLY A 217 9.11 -29.98 -9.85
CA GLY A 217 8.75 -30.41 -8.49
C GLY A 217 9.26 -29.46 -7.39
N VAL A 218 9.61 -28.22 -7.76
CA VAL A 218 10.22 -27.25 -6.84
C VAL A 218 9.14 -26.55 -6.04
N VAL A 219 9.27 -26.64 -4.71
CA VAL A 219 8.50 -25.87 -3.76
C VAL A 219 9.43 -24.88 -3.07
N ILE A 220 9.12 -23.60 -3.18
CA ILE A 220 9.87 -22.53 -2.53
C ILE A 220 9.53 -22.54 -1.04
N SER A 221 10.55 -22.62 -0.19
CA SER A 221 10.41 -22.71 1.27
C SER A 221 10.88 -21.47 2.02
N ARG A 222 11.81 -20.72 1.41
CA ARG A 222 12.42 -19.52 2.02
C ARG A 222 12.77 -18.51 0.94
N ALA A 223 12.74 -17.24 1.30
CA ALA A 223 13.28 -16.15 0.48
C ALA A 223 14.07 -15.17 1.34
N GLU A 224 15.13 -14.62 0.77
CA GLU A 224 15.84 -13.47 1.29
C GLU A 224 15.47 -12.27 0.44
N MET A 225 15.13 -11.14 1.07
CA MET A 225 14.65 -9.96 0.37
C MET A 225 15.32 -8.70 0.88
N THR A 226 15.70 -7.84 -0.06
CA THR A 226 16.15 -6.46 0.23
C THR A 226 15.22 -5.50 -0.47
N ILE A 227 14.74 -4.50 0.28
CA ILE A 227 13.86 -3.44 -0.23
C ILE A 227 14.62 -2.11 -0.19
N SER A 228 14.56 -1.36 -1.29
CA SER A 228 15.11 -0.03 -1.41
C SER A 228 14.19 0.87 -2.22
N ALA A 229 14.43 2.18 -2.22
CA ALA A 229 13.69 3.15 -3.02
C ALA A 229 14.53 3.57 -4.22
N VAL A 230 13.87 3.68 -5.39
CA VAL A 230 14.45 4.20 -6.63
C VAL A 230 13.43 5.08 -7.34
N THR A 231 13.85 5.78 -8.38
CA THR A 231 12.95 6.54 -9.25
C THR A 231 12.76 5.82 -10.59
N ALA A 232 11.58 5.97 -11.18
CA ALA A 232 11.28 5.43 -12.51
C ALA A 232 12.07 6.21 -13.59
N ASP A 233 12.84 5.51 -14.40
CA ASP A 233 13.34 6.04 -15.66
C ASP A 233 12.20 6.14 -16.71
N GLU A 234 12.46 6.72 -17.86
CA GLU A 234 11.45 6.92 -18.90
C GLU A 234 10.79 5.60 -19.37
N ARG A 235 11.59 4.53 -19.52
CA ARG A 235 11.10 3.22 -19.96
C ARG A 235 10.20 2.59 -18.91
N ILE A 236 10.64 2.57 -17.66
CA ILE A 236 9.87 2.00 -16.53
C ILE A 236 8.61 2.84 -16.28
N ALA A 237 8.71 4.16 -16.39
CA ALA A 237 7.59 5.08 -16.27
C ALA A 237 6.47 4.76 -17.28
N GLN A 238 6.83 4.53 -18.56
CA GLN A 238 5.88 4.12 -19.60
C GLN A 238 5.24 2.76 -19.29
N LEU A 239 6.04 1.76 -18.92
CA LEU A 239 5.56 0.40 -18.63
C LEU A 239 4.63 0.35 -17.42
N LEU A 240 4.90 1.14 -16.38
CA LEU A 240 4.10 1.20 -15.16
C LEU A 240 3.01 2.30 -15.20
N GLN A 241 2.93 3.06 -16.30
CA GLN A 241 1.96 4.16 -16.47
C GLN A 241 2.03 5.20 -15.33
N VAL A 242 3.26 5.62 -15.02
CA VAL A 242 3.57 6.67 -14.04
C VAL A 242 4.44 7.76 -14.68
N PRO A 243 4.54 8.96 -14.10
CA PRO A 243 5.46 9.98 -14.59
C PRO A 243 6.94 9.54 -14.46
N PRO A 244 7.85 9.97 -15.34
CA PRO A 244 9.28 9.84 -15.11
C PRO A 244 9.69 10.46 -13.77
N GLY A 245 10.62 9.81 -13.05
CA GLY A 245 11.02 10.23 -11.71
C GLY A 245 10.08 9.79 -10.60
N PHE A 246 8.99 9.08 -10.92
CA PHE A 246 8.05 8.55 -9.91
C PHE A 246 8.77 7.62 -8.93
N PRO A 247 8.49 7.72 -7.59
CA PRO A 247 9.13 6.86 -6.60
C PRO A 247 8.61 5.42 -6.71
N LEU A 248 9.53 4.49 -6.80
CA LEU A 248 9.27 3.05 -6.85
C LEU A 248 9.97 2.36 -5.68
N LEU A 249 9.40 1.26 -5.22
CA LEU A 249 10.09 0.30 -4.37
C LEU A 249 10.83 -0.70 -5.27
N LYS A 250 12.12 -0.88 -5.00
CA LYS A 250 12.94 -1.92 -5.65
C LYS A 250 13.13 -3.07 -4.67
N ASN A 251 12.74 -4.25 -5.08
CA ASN A 251 12.96 -5.49 -4.35
C ASN A 251 13.99 -6.34 -5.08
N LEU A 252 14.97 -6.83 -4.32
CA LEU A 252 15.85 -7.91 -4.74
C LEU A 252 15.49 -9.11 -3.88
N ARG A 253 15.24 -10.25 -4.51
CA ARG A 253 14.80 -11.45 -3.79
C ARG A 253 15.49 -12.68 -4.32
N VAL A 254 16.02 -13.51 -3.42
CA VAL A 254 16.52 -14.85 -3.75
C VAL A 254 15.59 -15.87 -3.14
N PHE A 255 15.15 -16.81 -3.94
CA PHE A 255 14.26 -17.89 -3.51
C PHE A 255 15.05 -19.19 -3.30
N TYR A 256 14.65 -19.97 -2.30
CA TYR A 256 15.32 -21.20 -1.91
C TYR A 256 14.33 -22.35 -1.68
N ARG A 257 14.77 -23.58 -1.99
CA ARG A 257 14.13 -24.80 -1.55
C ARG A 257 14.45 -25.09 -0.07
N ALA A 258 13.82 -26.14 0.46
CA ALA A 258 14.01 -26.56 1.86
C ALA A 258 15.46 -26.99 2.18
N ASP A 259 16.21 -27.45 1.19
CA ASP A 259 17.62 -27.81 1.29
C ASP A 259 18.59 -26.61 1.12
N ASN A 260 18.05 -25.38 1.14
CA ASN A 260 18.76 -24.14 0.88
C ASN A 260 19.38 -24.00 -0.53
N THR A 261 18.98 -24.83 -1.50
CA THR A 261 19.37 -24.61 -2.90
C THR A 261 18.66 -23.37 -3.44
N PRO A 262 19.39 -22.38 -3.98
CA PRO A 262 18.76 -21.21 -4.61
C PRO A 262 18.09 -21.62 -5.92
N VAL A 263 16.86 -21.17 -6.14
CA VAL A 263 16.03 -21.55 -7.28
C VAL A 263 15.64 -20.39 -8.19
N GLY A 264 15.98 -19.17 -7.80
CA GLY A 264 15.71 -18.00 -8.60
C GLY A 264 16.16 -16.72 -7.94
N TYR A 265 16.50 -15.74 -8.78
CA TYR A 265 16.80 -14.37 -8.38
C TYR A 265 15.81 -13.44 -9.05
N LEU A 266 15.22 -12.53 -8.28
CA LEU A 266 14.22 -11.58 -8.74
C LEU A 266 14.70 -10.16 -8.49
N GLU A 267 14.57 -9.30 -9.51
CA GLU A 267 14.57 -7.86 -9.41
C GLU A 267 13.17 -7.34 -9.74
N GLU A 268 12.56 -6.66 -8.81
CA GLU A 268 11.21 -6.13 -8.98
C GLU A 268 11.20 -4.63 -8.70
N LEU A 269 10.54 -3.89 -9.58
CA LEU A 269 10.18 -2.50 -9.36
C LEU A 269 8.67 -2.45 -9.21
N CYS A 270 8.21 -1.93 -8.06
CA CYS A 270 6.78 -1.80 -7.84
C CYS A 270 6.36 -0.36 -7.52
N ARG A 271 5.15 -0.01 -7.91
CA ARG A 271 4.56 1.30 -7.65
C ARG A 271 4.29 1.48 -6.17
N SER A 272 4.95 2.49 -5.56
CA SER A 272 4.81 2.80 -4.13
C SER A 272 3.44 3.35 -3.73
N ASP A 273 2.64 3.83 -4.69
CA ASP A 273 1.26 4.29 -4.49
C ASP A 273 0.24 3.14 -4.55
N ARG A 274 0.65 1.96 -4.98
CA ARG A 274 -0.22 0.79 -5.20
C ARG A 274 0.07 -0.36 -4.27
N TYR A 275 1.30 -0.55 -3.88
CA TYR A 275 1.74 -1.73 -3.14
C TYR A 275 2.47 -1.33 -1.87
N VAL A 276 2.08 -1.92 -0.75
CA VAL A 276 2.61 -1.60 0.58
C VAL A 276 3.10 -2.89 1.24
N TYR A 277 4.38 -2.91 1.58
CA TYR A 277 4.97 -3.97 2.39
C TYR A 277 4.65 -3.75 3.86
N SER A 278 4.06 -4.74 4.50
CA SER A 278 3.70 -4.71 5.91
C SER A 278 4.37 -5.85 6.67
N VAL A 279 4.97 -5.53 7.80
CA VAL A 279 5.57 -6.50 8.72
C VAL A 279 5.16 -6.18 10.15
N THR A 280 4.83 -7.22 10.90
CA THR A 280 4.59 -7.10 12.34
C THR A 280 5.77 -7.68 13.10
N LEU A 281 6.48 -6.82 13.83
CA LEU A 281 7.56 -7.23 14.72
C LEU A 281 7.00 -7.35 16.14
N ARG A 282 7.48 -8.36 16.87
CA ARG A 282 7.18 -8.55 18.30
C ARG A 282 8.50 -8.51 19.05
N ALA A 283 8.52 -7.82 20.21
CA ALA A 283 9.65 -7.90 21.12
C ALA A 283 9.69 -9.32 21.73
N GLU A 284 10.89 -9.86 21.86
CA GLU A 284 11.16 -11.12 22.58
C GLU A 284 11.09 -10.91 24.09
#